data_423904c55ee102d2b2f3fe6587396e05
#
_entry.id   423904c55ee102d2b2f3fe6587396e05
#
_cell.length_a   1.000
_cell.length_b   1.000
_cell.length_c   1.000
_cell.angle_alpha   90.00
_cell.angle_beta   90.00
_cell.angle_gamma   90.00
#
_symmetry.space_group_name_H-M   'P 1'
#
loop_
_entity.id
_entity.type
_entity.pdbx_description
1 polymer ?
#
loop_
_entity_poly.entity_id
_entity_poly.type
_entity_poly.pdbx_seq_one_letter_code
_entity_poly.pdbx_strand_id
1 'polypeptide(L)'
;GSSLNPRAPMADEEEPETLERDPNTSDMFGAPVAAPAAAPAEPSAAYTVIARKYRPRTFDDLFGQEAMVRTLRNAFASGRIAHAFMLTGVRGVGKTTTARLLARALNYETDSIHEPTLDLNEEGRHCRSIIEGRHMDVLELDAASRTGVADMRELLDGVRYAPVEA
;
A
#
# COMPACT_ATOMS: atom_id res chain seq x y z
N GLY A 1 52.09 -38.93 39.21
CA GLY A 1 51.87 -39.86 38.12
C GLY A 1 51.19 -39.15 37.01
N SER A 2 51.90 -38.82 35.98
CA SER A 2 51.89 -39.43 34.63
C SER A 2 50.51 -39.29 33.97
N SER A 3 50.35 -38.80 32.83
CA SER A 3 51.23 -38.68 31.67
C SER A 3 50.53 -37.80 30.62
N LEU A 4 51.36 -37.10 29.96
CA LEU A 4 51.22 -36.50 28.65
C LEU A 4 50.43 -37.36 27.65
N ASN A 5 49.56 -36.75 26.83
CA ASN A 5 49.55 -37.07 25.43
C ASN A 5 49.24 -35.81 24.59
N PRO A 6 50.16 -35.40 23.73
CA PRO A 6 49.95 -34.41 22.71
C PRO A 6 49.63 -35.07 21.39
N ARG A 7 48.63 -34.65 20.69
CA ARG A 7 48.62 -34.74 19.21
C ARG A 7 47.47 -34.00 18.58
N ALA A 8 47.76 -32.84 18.11
CA ALA A 8 47.13 -32.36 16.86
C ALA A 8 47.80 -33.12 15.71
N PRO A 9 47.06 -33.40 14.64
CA PRO A 9 47.50 -32.79 13.41
C PRO A 9 46.33 -32.32 12.50
N MET A 10 46.62 -31.24 11.89
CA MET A 10 46.54 -30.96 10.46
C MET A 10 45.16 -30.92 9.86
N ALA A 11 44.74 -29.67 9.70
CA ALA A 11 43.84 -29.25 8.66
C ALA A 11 44.47 -29.60 7.31
N ASP A 12 43.84 -30.46 6.53
CA ASP A 12 43.98 -30.48 5.09
C ASP A 12 43.10 -29.36 4.54
N GLU A 13 43.73 -28.28 4.11
CA GLU A 13 43.16 -27.34 3.20
C GLU A 13 43.07 -28.03 1.83
N GLU A 14 41.92 -28.64 1.54
CA GLU A 14 41.55 -28.96 0.17
C GLU A 14 41.27 -27.67 -0.56
N GLU A 15 42.20 -27.25 -1.39
CA GLU A 15 41.98 -26.26 -2.43
C GLU A 15 40.81 -26.71 -3.29
N PRO A 16 39.86 -25.84 -3.66
CA PRO A 16 38.81 -26.19 -4.58
C PRO A 16 39.45 -26.53 -5.93
N GLU A 17 39.38 -27.82 -6.33
CA GLU A 17 39.70 -28.27 -7.67
C GLU A 17 38.88 -27.43 -8.66
N THR A 18 39.53 -26.57 -9.38
CA THR A 18 38.98 -25.94 -10.58
C THR A 18 38.79 -27.06 -11.60
N LEU A 19 37.55 -27.54 -11.70
CA LEU A 19 37.13 -28.44 -12.77
C LEU A 19 37.40 -27.74 -14.11
N GLU A 20 38.51 -28.09 -14.74
CA GLU A 20 38.78 -27.70 -16.14
C GLU A 20 37.63 -28.27 -16.98
N ARG A 21 36.89 -27.38 -17.60
CA ARG A 21 35.83 -27.72 -18.52
C ARG A 21 36.41 -28.41 -19.74
N ASP A 22 35.95 -29.65 -19.96
CA ASP A 22 36.29 -30.39 -21.18
C ASP A 22 35.86 -29.59 -22.42
N PRO A 23 36.80 -29.24 -23.33
CA PRO A 23 36.50 -28.43 -24.51
C PRO A 23 35.54 -29.14 -25.49
N ASN A 24 35.21 -30.42 -25.25
CA ASN A 24 34.32 -31.16 -26.14
C ASN A 24 32.92 -31.40 -25.57
N THR A 25 32.61 -30.78 -24.44
CA THR A 25 31.24 -30.77 -23.90
C THR A 25 30.45 -29.67 -24.61
N SER A 26 29.69 -30.05 -25.63
CA SER A 26 28.69 -29.17 -26.24
C SER A 26 27.68 -28.76 -25.21
N ASP A 27 27.61 -27.49 -24.87
CA ASP A 27 26.59 -26.95 -23.99
C ASP A 27 25.22 -27.27 -24.57
N MET A 28 24.48 -28.14 -23.91
CA MET A 28 23.11 -28.49 -24.29
C MET A 28 22.15 -27.31 -24.06
N PHE A 29 22.66 -26.25 -23.42
CA PHE A 29 22.04 -24.93 -23.29
C PHE A 29 22.97 -23.97 -24.03
N GLY A 30 22.63 -23.66 -25.27
CA GLY A 30 23.44 -22.82 -26.15
C GLY A 30 24.05 -21.61 -25.44
N ALA A 31 25.20 -21.16 -25.96
CA ALA A 31 25.91 -19.97 -25.51
C ALA A 31 24.89 -18.83 -25.18
N PRO A 32 25.15 -18.01 -24.16
CA PRO A 32 24.27 -16.88 -23.89
C PRO A 32 24.14 -16.04 -25.12
N VAL A 33 22.99 -16.12 -25.77
CA VAL A 33 22.63 -15.20 -26.84
C VAL A 33 22.75 -13.83 -26.23
N ALA A 34 23.63 -13.00 -26.72
CA ALA A 34 23.70 -11.60 -26.31
C ALA A 34 22.26 -11.06 -26.42
N ALA A 35 21.71 -10.68 -25.26
CA ALA A 35 20.37 -10.15 -25.21
C ALA A 35 20.32 -9.00 -26.26
N PRO A 36 19.34 -9.02 -27.17
CA PRO A 36 19.20 -7.90 -28.10
C PRO A 36 19.08 -6.64 -27.23
N ALA A 37 19.93 -5.64 -27.57
CA ALA A 37 19.90 -4.35 -26.91
C ALA A 37 18.41 -3.94 -26.76
N ALA A 38 17.94 -3.80 -25.55
CA ALA A 38 16.57 -3.40 -25.30
C ALA A 38 16.32 -2.12 -26.08
N ALA A 39 15.47 -2.21 -27.08
CA ALA A 39 14.93 -1.01 -27.74
C ALA A 39 14.31 -0.16 -26.60
N PRO A 40 14.42 1.18 -26.66
CA PRO A 40 13.83 2.04 -25.65
C PRO A 40 12.37 1.62 -25.51
N ALA A 41 12.00 1.08 -24.35
CA ALA A 41 10.66 0.70 -24.05
C ALA A 41 9.80 1.96 -24.20
N GLU A 42 8.97 2.00 -25.21
CA GLU A 42 7.89 2.97 -25.25
C GLU A 42 7.15 2.91 -23.90
N PRO A 43 6.72 4.04 -23.31
CA PRO A 43 6.04 4.02 -22.05
C PRO A 43 4.80 3.12 -22.21
N SER A 44 4.91 1.89 -21.78
CA SER A 44 3.84 0.92 -21.75
C SER A 44 2.71 1.59 -20.99
N ALA A 45 1.59 1.84 -21.65
CA ALA A 45 0.38 2.34 -21.02
C ALA A 45 0.16 1.48 -19.79
N ALA A 46 0.37 2.06 -18.61
CA ALA A 46 0.44 1.33 -17.34
C ALA A 46 -0.79 0.45 -17.24
N TYR A 47 -0.61 -0.88 -17.30
CA TYR A 47 -1.69 -1.85 -17.20
C TYR A 47 -2.38 -1.66 -15.86
N THR A 48 -3.51 -0.96 -15.88
CA THR A 48 -4.30 -0.72 -14.69
C THR A 48 -5.25 -1.89 -14.49
N VAL A 49 -5.07 -2.63 -13.41
CA VAL A 49 -5.98 -3.72 -13.04
C VAL A 49 -7.42 -3.21 -13.04
N ILE A 50 -8.33 -3.93 -13.70
CA ILE A 50 -9.75 -3.56 -13.87
C ILE A 50 -10.39 -3.13 -12.54
N ALA A 51 -10.11 -3.85 -11.45
CA ALA A 51 -10.59 -3.52 -10.11
C ALA A 51 -10.13 -2.14 -9.58
N ARG A 52 -9.02 -1.61 -10.08
CA ARG A 52 -8.56 -0.25 -9.77
C ARG A 52 -9.20 0.78 -10.70
N LYS A 53 -9.34 0.45 -11.97
CA LYS A 53 -9.92 1.33 -12.99
C LYS A 53 -11.36 1.69 -12.67
N TYR A 54 -12.15 0.72 -12.21
CA TYR A 54 -13.57 0.87 -11.89
C TYR A 54 -13.86 1.08 -10.40
N ARG A 55 -12.86 1.46 -9.62
CA ARG A 55 -13.09 1.78 -8.21
C ARG A 55 -13.93 3.06 -8.11
N PRO A 56 -15.03 3.06 -7.33
CA PRO A 56 -15.85 4.23 -7.10
C PRO A 56 -15.00 5.44 -6.70
N ARG A 57 -15.27 6.59 -7.29
CA ARG A 57 -14.57 7.84 -7.01
C ARG A 57 -15.44 8.85 -6.27
N THR A 58 -16.74 8.66 -6.32
CA THR A 58 -17.74 9.47 -5.61
C THR A 58 -18.67 8.58 -4.80
N PHE A 59 -19.46 9.16 -3.92
CA PHE A 59 -20.47 8.41 -3.18
C PHE A 59 -21.62 7.96 -4.06
N ASP A 60 -21.89 8.64 -5.16
CA ASP A 60 -22.93 8.30 -6.11
C ASP A 60 -22.56 7.07 -6.95
N ASP A 61 -21.28 6.74 -7.05
CA ASP A 61 -20.78 5.52 -7.70
C ASP A 61 -20.94 4.25 -6.82
N LEU A 62 -21.41 4.38 -5.57
CA LEU A 62 -21.58 3.26 -4.65
C LEU A 62 -22.92 2.56 -4.85
N PHE A 63 -22.95 1.54 -5.69
CA PHE A 63 -24.14 0.74 -5.95
C PHE A 63 -24.59 -0.05 -4.71
N GLY A 64 -25.92 -0.03 -4.43
CA GLY A 64 -26.51 -0.77 -3.32
C GLY A 64 -26.20 -0.22 -1.93
N GLN A 65 -25.64 1.00 -1.84
CA GLN A 65 -25.28 1.66 -0.58
C GLN A 65 -26.08 2.95 -0.35
N GLU A 66 -27.20 3.13 -1.02
CA GLU A 66 -27.98 4.37 -1.03
C GLU A 66 -28.44 4.79 0.38
N ALA A 67 -28.82 3.82 1.22
CA ALA A 67 -29.24 4.10 2.60
C ALA A 67 -28.09 4.65 3.45
N MET A 68 -26.88 4.09 3.29
CA MET A 68 -25.67 4.57 3.96
C MET A 68 -25.29 5.96 3.45
N VAL A 69 -25.25 6.17 2.16
CA VAL A 69 -24.92 7.47 1.52
C VAL A 69 -25.90 8.55 1.99
N ARG A 70 -27.19 8.25 2.05
CA ARG A 70 -28.21 9.19 2.57
C ARG A 70 -27.96 9.55 4.04
N THR A 71 -27.61 8.57 4.87
CA THR A 71 -27.29 8.79 6.29
C THR A 71 -26.08 9.69 6.45
N LEU A 72 -25.01 9.45 5.69
CA LEU A 72 -23.83 10.28 5.66
C LEU A 72 -24.15 11.70 5.17
N ARG A 73 -24.91 11.83 4.10
CA ARG A 73 -25.33 13.13 3.53
C ARG A 73 -26.08 13.97 4.58
N ASN A 74 -26.97 13.35 5.34
CA ASN A 74 -27.69 14.04 6.41
C ASN A 74 -26.73 14.44 7.56
N ALA A 75 -25.76 13.61 7.91
CA ALA A 75 -24.78 13.92 8.95
C ALA A 75 -23.89 15.11 8.56
N PHE A 76 -23.40 15.14 7.33
CA PHE A 76 -22.60 16.24 6.80
C PHE A 76 -23.41 17.53 6.70
N ALA A 77 -24.62 17.48 6.13
CA ALA A 77 -25.49 18.64 6.00
C ALA A 77 -25.89 19.25 7.36
N SER A 78 -26.00 18.45 8.42
CA SER A 78 -26.31 18.92 9.76
C SER A 78 -25.09 19.32 10.61
N GLY A 79 -23.86 19.17 10.08
CA GLY A 79 -22.62 19.37 10.81
C GLY A 79 -22.40 18.38 11.95
N ARG A 80 -23.16 17.29 12.00
CA ARG A 80 -23.10 16.26 13.05
C ARG A 80 -22.36 15.02 12.55
N ILE A 81 -21.10 15.20 12.21
CA ILE A 81 -20.25 14.10 11.74
C ILE A 81 -19.76 13.29 12.94
N ALA A 82 -19.94 11.96 12.89
CA ALA A 82 -19.48 11.08 13.95
C ALA A 82 -17.95 11.03 14.00
N HIS A 83 -17.37 10.93 15.18
CA HIS A 83 -15.92 10.80 15.38
C HIS A 83 -15.36 9.43 14.97
N ALA A 84 -16.22 8.43 14.80
CA ALA A 84 -15.83 7.09 14.37
C ALA A 84 -16.94 6.45 13.54
N PHE A 85 -16.53 5.73 12.50
CA PHE A 85 -17.40 4.93 11.64
C PHE A 85 -16.94 3.48 11.64
N MET A 86 -17.85 2.55 11.84
CA MET A 86 -17.59 1.12 11.73
C MET A 86 -18.27 0.59 10.46
N LEU A 87 -17.48 0.22 9.46
CA LEU A 87 -17.96 -0.35 8.21
C LEU A 87 -17.94 -1.88 8.29
N THR A 88 -19.09 -2.51 8.25
CA THR A 88 -19.25 -3.97 8.32
C THR A 88 -19.73 -4.53 7.00
N GLY A 89 -19.56 -5.82 6.78
CA GLY A 89 -20.01 -6.52 5.59
C GLY A 89 -18.98 -7.50 5.04
N VAL A 90 -19.39 -8.28 4.06
CA VAL A 90 -18.56 -9.31 3.41
C VAL A 90 -17.32 -8.72 2.72
N ARG A 91 -16.35 -9.58 2.44
CA ARG A 91 -15.17 -9.17 1.67
C ARG A 91 -15.58 -8.73 0.26
N GLY A 92 -15.02 -7.62 -0.21
CA GLY A 92 -15.31 -7.10 -1.56
C GLY A 92 -16.48 -6.13 -1.64
N VAL A 93 -17.29 -5.94 -0.59
CA VAL A 93 -18.44 -5.00 -0.59
C VAL A 93 -18.05 -3.52 -0.71
N GLY A 94 -16.77 -3.19 -0.64
CA GLY A 94 -16.29 -1.82 -0.82
C GLY A 94 -15.96 -1.07 0.46
N LYS A 95 -15.82 -1.74 1.64
CA LYS A 95 -15.52 -1.07 2.93
C LYS A 95 -14.33 -0.11 2.86
N THR A 96 -13.20 -0.56 2.35
CA THR A 96 -12.00 0.27 2.19
C THR A 96 -12.21 1.42 1.22
N THR A 97 -12.97 1.20 0.14
CA THR A 97 -13.32 2.24 -0.82
C THR A 97 -14.17 3.33 -0.15
N THR A 98 -15.19 2.94 0.60
CA THR A 98 -16.04 3.86 1.36
C THR A 98 -15.24 4.63 2.41
N ALA A 99 -14.33 3.96 3.14
CA ALA A 99 -13.46 4.63 4.11
C ALA A 99 -12.58 5.71 3.47
N ARG A 100 -11.99 5.43 2.30
CA ARG A 100 -11.21 6.41 1.55
C ARG A 100 -12.07 7.56 1.00
N LEU A 101 -13.30 7.27 0.57
CA LEU A 101 -14.23 8.32 0.17
C LEU A 101 -14.61 9.22 1.36
N LEU A 102 -14.81 8.66 2.55
CA LEU A 102 -15.03 9.44 3.77
C LEU A 102 -13.82 10.30 4.13
N ALA A 103 -12.61 9.74 4.06
CA ALA A 103 -11.39 10.52 4.29
C ALA A 103 -11.27 11.69 3.30
N ARG A 104 -11.61 11.48 2.02
CA ARG A 104 -11.66 12.55 1.03
C ARG A 104 -12.72 13.61 1.35
N ALA A 105 -13.89 13.18 1.78
CA ALA A 105 -14.99 14.07 2.11
C ALA A 105 -14.69 14.98 3.32
N LEU A 106 -13.97 14.43 4.30
CA LEU A 106 -13.56 15.16 5.51
C LEU A 106 -12.43 16.17 5.24
N ASN A 107 -11.53 15.84 4.31
CA ASN A 107 -10.39 16.68 3.93
C ASN A 107 -10.59 17.27 2.52
N TYR A 108 -11.85 17.56 2.16
CA TYR A 108 -12.13 18.08 0.83
C TYR A 108 -11.86 19.57 0.77
N GLU A 109 -10.95 19.94 -0.09
CA GLU A 109 -10.57 21.32 -0.31
C GLU A 109 -10.42 21.60 -1.80
N THR A 110 -11.09 22.68 -2.25
CA THR A 110 -10.94 23.27 -3.58
C THR A 110 -10.72 24.78 -3.40
N ASP A 111 -10.56 25.51 -4.49
CA ASP A 111 -10.42 26.97 -4.42
C ASP A 111 -11.70 27.66 -3.88
N SER A 112 -12.85 26.98 -3.93
CA SER A 112 -14.15 27.51 -3.52
C SER A 112 -14.75 26.83 -2.29
N ILE A 113 -14.30 25.63 -1.93
CA ILE A 113 -14.87 24.80 -0.85
C ILE A 113 -13.75 24.44 0.12
N HIS A 114 -13.91 24.82 1.38
CA HIS A 114 -12.98 24.56 2.48
C HIS A 114 -13.67 23.84 3.66
N GLU A 115 -14.81 23.21 3.40
CA GLU A 115 -15.60 22.50 4.41
C GLU A 115 -15.79 21.05 4.02
N PRO A 116 -15.91 20.14 5.01
CA PRO A 116 -16.21 18.74 4.75
C PRO A 116 -17.49 18.57 3.94
N THR A 117 -17.42 17.89 2.80
CA THR A 117 -18.56 17.66 1.91
C THR A 117 -18.52 16.27 1.29
N LEU A 118 -19.71 15.72 1.00
CA LEU A 118 -19.87 14.47 0.24
C LEU A 118 -19.93 14.70 -1.28
N ASP A 119 -20.09 15.94 -1.70
CA ASP A 119 -20.17 16.30 -3.11
C ASP A 119 -18.77 16.47 -3.69
N LEU A 120 -18.18 15.35 -4.08
CA LEU A 120 -16.81 15.23 -4.61
C LEU A 120 -16.79 15.41 -6.15
N ASN A 121 -17.45 16.46 -6.65
CA ASN A 121 -17.64 16.70 -8.09
C ASN A 121 -16.33 17.11 -8.78
N GLU A 122 -15.47 17.81 -8.06
CA GLU A 122 -14.17 18.25 -8.57
C GLU A 122 -13.03 17.48 -7.90
N GLU A 123 -11.87 17.50 -8.51
CA GLU A 123 -10.67 16.92 -7.89
C GLU A 123 -10.12 17.91 -6.86
N GLY A 124 -10.48 17.71 -5.58
CA GLY A 124 -9.93 18.50 -4.47
C GLY A 124 -8.43 18.29 -4.29
N ARG A 125 -7.77 19.27 -3.68
CA ARG A 125 -6.31 19.33 -3.48
C ARG A 125 -5.73 18.03 -2.88
N HIS A 126 -6.40 17.45 -1.90
CA HIS A 126 -5.97 16.24 -1.18
C HIS A 126 -6.48 14.92 -1.78
N CYS A 127 -7.43 14.99 -2.73
CA CYS A 127 -8.12 13.82 -3.25
C CYS A 127 -7.19 12.75 -3.80
N ARG A 128 -6.19 13.14 -4.58
CA ARG A 128 -5.26 12.22 -5.23
C ARG A 128 -4.34 11.52 -4.22
N SER A 129 -3.74 12.26 -3.30
CA SER A 129 -2.85 11.71 -2.27
C SER A 129 -3.59 10.74 -1.34
N ILE A 130 -4.86 11.02 -1.00
CA ILE A 130 -5.70 10.13 -0.18
C ILE A 130 -6.03 8.84 -0.94
N ILE A 131 -6.42 8.92 -2.23
CA ILE A 131 -6.70 7.73 -3.05
C ILE A 131 -5.47 6.84 -3.17
N GLU A 132 -4.29 7.43 -3.30
CA GLU A 132 -3.03 6.74 -3.44
C GLU A 132 -2.46 6.26 -2.08
N GLY A 133 -3.09 6.63 -0.95
CA GLY A 133 -2.67 6.25 0.41
C GLY A 133 -1.36 6.92 0.83
N ARG A 134 -1.12 8.15 0.37
CA ARG A 134 0.12 8.91 0.61
C ARG A 134 -0.10 10.26 1.30
N HIS A 135 -1.32 10.53 1.75
CA HIS A 135 -1.64 11.79 2.44
C HIS A 135 -1.06 11.78 3.85
N MET A 136 -0.44 12.88 4.28
CA MET A 136 0.24 12.99 5.58
C MET A 136 -0.72 12.84 6.76
N ASP A 137 -1.90 13.43 6.67
CA ASP A 137 -2.89 13.45 7.75
C ASP A 137 -3.91 12.30 7.68
N VAL A 138 -3.80 11.41 6.67
CA VAL A 138 -4.68 10.24 6.52
C VAL A 138 -3.87 8.97 6.59
N LEU A 139 -3.88 8.32 7.75
CA LEU A 139 -3.22 7.04 7.96
C LEU A 139 -4.15 5.88 7.65
N GLU A 140 -3.73 5.00 6.75
CA GLU A 140 -4.38 3.72 6.50
C GLU A 140 -3.55 2.60 7.12
N LEU A 141 -4.11 1.92 8.12
CA LEU A 141 -3.45 0.85 8.86
C LEU A 141 -4.15 -0.47 8.61
N ASP A 142 -3.35 -1.51 8.36
CA ASP A 142 -3.86 -2.88 8.31
C ASP A 142 -3.86 -3.48 9.71
N ALA A 143 -5.06 -3.76 10.24
CA ALA A 143 -5.25 -4.35 11.55
C ALA A 143 -4.64 -5.75 11.70
N ALA A 144 -4.38 -6.47 10.60
CA ALA A 144 -3.74 -7.78 10.64
C ALA A 144 -2.22 -7.68 10.87
N SER A 145 -1.59 -6.58 10.44
CA SER A 145 -0.14 -6.38 10.57
C SER A 145 0.26 -5.48 11.74
N ARG A 146 -0.68 -4.69 12.28
CA ARG A 146 -0.45 -3.75 13.39
C ARG A 146 -1.44 -4.00 14.53
N THR A 147 -1.15 -5.02 15.33
CA THR A 147 -1.99 -5.43 16.48
C THR A 147 -1.34 -5.15 17.82
N GLY A 148 -0.11 -4.66 17.84
CA GLY A 148 0.66 -4.42 19.05
C GLY A 148 0.23 -3.16 19.80
N VAL A 149 0.40 -3.19 21.12
CA VAL A 149 0.18 -2.01 21.98
C VAL A 149 1.13 -0.87 21.62
N ALA A 150 2.33 -1.19 21.12
CA ALA A 150 3.31 -0.20 20.67
C ALA A 150 2.81 0.57 19.44
N ASP A 151 2.27 -0.15 18.45
CA ASP A 151 1.72 0.45 17.22
C ASP A 151 0.55 1.40 17.54
N MET A 152 -0.30 1.01 18.49
CA MET A 152 -1.42 1.85 18.92
C MET A 152 -0.94 3.10 19.65
N ARG A 153 0.13 3.01 20.46
CA ARG A 153 0.71 4.18 21.14
C ARG A 153 1.31 5.15 20.13
N GLU A 154 2.04 4.66 19.14
CA GLU A 154 2.60 5.48 18.06
C GLU A 154 1.48 6.25 17.32
N LEU A 155 0.38 5.58 17.01
CA LEU A 155 -0.78 6.20 16.39
C LEU A 155 -1.40 7.28 17.29
N LEU A 156 -1.60 7.01 18.59
CA LEU A 156 -2.15 7.97 19.54
C LEU A 156 -1.23 9.18 19.76
N ASP A 157 0.08 8.98 19.73
CA ASP A 157 1.03 10.07 19.82
C ASP A 157 0.98 10.95 18.57
N GLY A 158 0.79 10.37 17.38
CA GLY A 158 0.59 11.12 16.13
C GLY A 158 -0.66 12.00 16.16
N VAL A 159 -1.77 11.51 16.74
CA VAL A 159 -3.06 12.26 16.83
C VAL A 159 -2.97 13.50 17.73
N ARG A 160 -1.96 13.62 18.58
CA ARG A 160 -1.76 14.81 19.44
C ARG A 160 -1.27 16.03 18.68
N TYR A 161 -0.74 15.85 17.50
CA TYR A 161 -0.27 16.94 16.66
C TYR A 161 -1.40 17.43 15.76
N ALA A 162 -1.40 18.74 15.48
CA ALA A 162 -2.34 19.31 14.52
C ALA A 162 -2.07 18.74 13.12
N PRO A 163 -3.10 18.64 12.27
CA PRO A 163 -2.92 18.28 10.87
C PRO A 163 -1.87 19.18 10.19
N VAL A 164 -1.14 18.62 9.24
CA VAL A 164 -0.07 19.34 8.53
C VAL A 164 -0.61 20.00 7.27
N GLU A 165 -1.54 19.35 6.59
CA GLU A 165 -2.03 19.77 5.26
C GLU A 165 -3.55 20.00 5.22
N ALA A 166 -4.30 19.51 6.21
CA ALA A 166 -5.78 19.53 6.20
C ALA A 166 -6.37 20.32 7.37
#